data_78f668c6e65f399eec0e95748135e897
#
_entry.id   78f668c6e65f399eec0e95748135e897
#
_cell.length_a   1.000
_cell.length_b   1.000
_cell.length_c   1.000
_cell.angle_alpha   90.00
_cell.angle_beta   90.00
_cell.angle_gamma   90.00
#
_symmetry.space_group_name_H-M   'P 1'
#
loop_
_entity.id
_entity.type
_entity.pdbx_description
1 polymer ?
#
loop_
_entity_poly.entity_id
_entity_poly.type
_entity_poly.pdbx_seq_one_letter_code
_entity_poly.pdbx_strand_id
1 'polypeptide(L)'
;MTNDKIQTDGSPSSKPTVRRSSRWPRVAKAHLAQHGSCAVCGRMDELVVHHIVPVHVDATKELDAQNLITLCEGKTLNCHLWAGHLGNWASWNKSIIKDAARLLKRFLLRPF
;
A
#
# COMPACT_ATOMS: atom_id res chain seq x y z
N MET A 1 17.69 0.84 -18.04
CA MET A 1 17.15 0.47 -17.70
C MET A 1 16.71 0.17 -17.14
N THR A 2 16.76 -0.12 -17.36
CA THR A 2 16.12 -0.63 -16.86
C THR A 2 15.66 -1.13 -16.60
N ASN A 3 15.58 -1.27 -16.42
CA ASN A 3 14.93 -1.88 -16.15
C ASN A 3 14.18 -1.99 -16.30
N ASP A 4 14.20 -1.59 -16.59
CA ASP A 4 13.25 -1.87 -16.73
C ASP A 4 12.77 -2.66 -17.14
N LYS A 5 13.27 -2.91 -17.49
CA LYS A 5 12.79 -3.92 -17.82
C LYS A 5 12.21 -4.75 -17.02
N ILE A 6 12.39 -4.70 -16.25
CA ILE A 6 11.88 -5.27 -15.24
C ILE A 6 10.54 -5.67 -15.28
N GLN A 7 9.63 -4.84 -15.30
CA GLN A 7 8.28 -5.19 -15.37
C GLN A 7 7.87 -5.51 -16.76
N THR A 8 8.80 -5.80 -17.58
CA THR A 8 8.48 -6.07 -18.95
C THR A 8 7.73 -7.35 -19.16
N ASP A 9 7.71 -8.23 -18.16
CA ASP A 9 6.92 -9.44 -18.28
C ASP A 9 5.44 -9.19 -18.11
N GLY A 10 5.05 -7.99 -17.68
CA GLY A 10 3.65 -7.66 -17.49
C GLY A 10 2.95 -8.43 -16.42
N SER A 11 3.67 -9.13 -15.58
CA SER A 11 3.09 -9.94 -14.54
C SER A 11 2.37 -9.08 -13.49
N PRO A 12 1.13 -9.39 -13.13
CA PRO A 12 0.43 -8.64 -12.11
C PRO A 12 1.05 -8.78 -10.73
N SER A 13 1.89 -9.77 -10.50
CA SER A 13 2.56 -9.93 -9.22
C SER A 13 3.84 -9.13 -9.10
N SER A 14 4.28 -8.47 -10.19
CA SER A 14 5.52 -7.68 -10.20
C SER A 14 5.21 -6.25 -9.79
N LYS A 15 5.89 -5.77 -8.75
CA LYS A 15 5.77 -4.38 -8.34
C LYS A 15 6.59 -3.49 -9.27
N PRO A 16 6.08 -2.32 -9.64
CA PRO A 16 6.89 -1.34 -10.36
C PRO A 16 8.09 -0.93 -9.53
N THR A 17 9.23 -0.75 -10.18
CA THR A 17 10.43 -0.28 -9.53
C THR A 17 10.44 1.25 -9.57
N VAL A 18 10.41 1.89 -8.40
CA VAL A 18 10.41 3.35 -8.30
C VAL A 18 11.48 3.75 -7.29
N ARG A 19 12.30 4.70 -7.69
CA ARG A 19 13.33 5.22 -6.82
C ARG A 19 12.72 6.04 -5.69
N ARG A 20 13.09 5.72 -4.46
CA ARG A 20 12.60 6.42 -3.27
C ARG A 20 13.56 7.52 -2.85
N SER A 21 13.03 8.58 -2.23
CA SER A 21 13.82 9.58 -1.56
C SER A 21 14.62 8.95 -0.42
N SER A 22 15.80 9.51 -0.13
CA SER A 22 16.59 9.07 1.02
C SER A 22 15.87 9.27 2.34
N ARG A 23 14.84 10.12 2.37
CA ARG A 23 14.05 10.38 3.56
C ARG A 23 12.89 9.40 3.72
N TRP A 24 12.62 8.58 2.72
CA TRP A 24 11.49 7.67 2.75
C TRP A 24 11.51 6.71 3.94
N PRO A 25 12.64 6.04 4.29
CA PRO A 25 12.61 5.10 5.41
C PRO A 25 12.17 5.74 6.72
N ARG A 26 12.60 6.98 6.98
CA ARG A 26 12.22 7.70 8.19
C ARG A 26 10.74 8.05 8.18
N VAL A 27 10.23 8.51 7.05
CA VAL A 27 8.82 8.86 6.91
C VAL A 27 7.94 7.62 7.07
N ALA A 28 8.31 6.50 6.45
CA ALA A 28 7.56 5.25 6.56
C ALA A 28 7.54 4.75 8.01
N LYS A 29 8.68 4.80 8.68
CA LYS A 29 8.77 4.36 10.08
C LYS A 29 7.88 5.20 10.98
N ALA A 30 7.89 6.52 10.78
CA ALA A 30 7.06 7.42 11.58
C ALA A 30 5.57 7.15 11.34
N HIS A 31 5.19 6.88 10.09
CA HIS A 31 3.81 6.56 9.77
C HIS A 31 3.36 5.28 10.48
N LEU A 32 4.17 4.22 10.41
CA LEU A 32 3.84 2.95 11.04
C LEU A 32 3.78 3.06 12.55
N ALA A 33 4.57 3.96 13.15
CA ALA A 33 4.52 4.18 14.60
C ALA A 33 3.19 4.79 15.04
N GLN A 34 2.56 5.59 14.18
CA GLN A 34 1.29 6.23 14.49
C GLN A 34 0.09 5.44 13.97
N HIS A 35 0.29 4.60 12.95
CA HIS A 35 -0.77 3.85 12.30
C HIS A 35 -0.32 2.40 12.19
N GLY A 36 -0.29 1.73 13.34
CA GLY A 36 0.31 0.39 13.50
C GLY A 36 -0.63 -0.77 13.22
N SER A 37 -1.67 -0.57 12.43
CA SER A 37 -2.54 -1.67 12.02
C SER A 37 -2.99 -1.46 10.58
N CYS A 38 -3.31 -2.58 9.92
CA CYS A 38 -3.81 -2.53 8.55
C CYS A 38 -5.16 -1.81 8.53
N ALA A 39 -5.27 -0.79 7.68
CA ALA A 39 -6.50 0.00 7.59
C ALA A 39 -7.68 -0.80 7.06
N VAL A 40 -7.44 -1.94 6.43
CA VAL A 40 -8.49 -2.78 5.85
C VAL A 40 -8.92 -3.89 6.79
N CYS A 41 -7.97 -4.66 7.35
CA CYS A 41 -8.31 -5.84 8.14
C CYS A 41 -7.94 -5.74 9.62
N GLY A 42 -7.24 -4.68 10.02
CA GLY A 42 -6.88 -4.46 11.43
C GLY A 42 -5.68 -5.23 11.92
N ARG A 43 -5.06 -6.04 11.07
CA ARG A 43 -3.88 -6.81 11.42
C ARG A 43 -2.74 -5.90 11.87
N MET A 44 -1.96 -6.34 12.85
CA MET A 44 -0.92 -5.52 13.46
C MET A 44 0.50 -5.98 13.10
N ASP A 45 0.63 -6.95 12.21
CA ASP A 45 1.94 -7.41 11.74
C ASP A 45 1.97 -7.46 10.22
N GLU A 46 3.15 -7.64 9.66
CA GLU A 46 3.37 -7.69 8.22
C GLU A 46 2.83 -6.45 7.53
N LEU A 47 3.10 -5.29 8.12
CA LEU A 47 2.56 -4.02 7.65
C LEU A 47 3.54 -3.31 6.71
N VAL A 48 2.98 -2.64 5.71
CA VAL A 48 3.74 -1.76 4.82
C VAL A 48 3.00 -0.44 4.71
N VAL A 49 3.70 0.59 4.26
CA VAL A 49 3.10 1.89 3.99
C VAL A 49 2.82 1.97 2.49
N HIS A 50 1.55 2.20 2.18
CA HIS A 50 1.09 2.31 0.80
C HIS A 50 0.85 3.78 0.45
N HIS A 51 1.32 4.21 -0.72
CA HIS A 51 1.02 5.53 -1.24
C HIS A 51 -0.36 5.54 -1.87
N ILE A 52 -1.21 6.47 -1.41
CA ILE A 52 -2.58 6.59 -1.95
C ILE A 52 -2.51 6.98 -3.43
N VAL A 53 -1.69 7.99 -3.74
CA VAL A 53 -1.31 8.29 -5.12
C VAL A 53 0.11 7.77 -5.30
N PRO A 54 0.34 6.83 -6.22
CA PRO A 54 1.66 6.22 -6.38
C PRO A 54 2.73 7.25 -6.76
N VAL A 55 3.96 6.97 -6.32
CA VAL A 55 5.08 7.85 -6.58
C VAL A 55 5.33 8.03 -8.08
N HIS A 56 5.11 6.99 -8.87
CA HIS A 56 5.30 7.10 -10.33
C HIS A 56 4.21 7.95 -10.99
N VAL A 57 3.10 8.19 -10.30
CA VAL A 57 2.04 9.08 -10.79
C VAL A 57 2.32 10.51 -10.37
N ASP A 58 2.72 10.71 -9.11
CA ASP A 58 3.02 12.04 -8.59
C ASP A 58 4.11 11.94 -7.52
N ALA A 59 5.35 12.15 -7.92
CA ALA A 59 6.49 12.04 -7.02
C ALA A 59 6.49 13.09 -5.92
N THR A 60 5.78 14.20 -6.11
CA THR A 60 5.75 15.28 -5.10
C THR A 60 5.00 14.84 -3.84
N LYS A 61 4.23 13.76 -3.92
CA LYS A 61 3.44 13.27 -2.80
C LYS A 61 4.09 12.10 -2.07
N GLU A 62 5.32 11.76 -2.42
CA GLU A 62 6.00 10.61 -1.82
C GLU A 62 6.09 10.69 -0.30
N LEU A 63 6.43 11.86 0.22
CA LEU A 63 6.68 12.06 1.65
C LEU A 63 5.51 12.74 2.38
N ASP A 64 4.42 12.99 1.68
CA ASP A 64 3.24 13.65 2.24
C ASP A 64 2.50 12.67 3.16
N ALA A 65 2.43 13.01 4.45
CA ALA A 65 1.78 12.15 5.44
C ALA A 65 0.32 11.85 5.09
N GLN A 66 -0.36 12.74 4.40
CA GLN A 66 -1.75 12.54 4.03
C GLN A 66 -1.92 11.65 2.81
N ASN A 67 -0.82 11.30 2.17
CA ASN A 67 -0.83 10.40 1.01
C ASN A 67 -0.44 8.96 1.39
N LEU A 68 -0.43 8.64 2.68
CA LEU A 68 0.04 7.35 3.18
C LEU A 68 -1.08 6.62 3.91
N ILE A 69 -1.10 5.30 3.76
CA ILE A 69 -2.01 4.44 4.49
C ILE A 69 -1.31 3.12 4.80
N THR A 70 -1.55 2.57 5.99
CA THR A 70 -0.96 1.31 6.41
C THR A 70 -1.80 0.14 5.90
N LEU A 71 -1.18 -0.79 5.22
CA LEU A 71 -1.82 -2.02 4.73
C LEU A 71 -0.93 -3.20 5.03
N CYS A 72 -1.52 -4.38 5.19
CA CYS A 72 -0.71 -5.58 5.40
C CYS A 72 -0.25 -6.16 4.06
N GLU A 73 0.88 -6.87 4.11
CA GLU A 73 1.42 -7.55 2.94
C GLU A 73 1.96 -8.91 3.40
N GLY A 74 1.05 -9.79 3.77
CA GLY A 74 1.39 -11.13 4.23
C GLY A 74 1.13 -12.18 3.18
N LYS A 75 1.49 -13.42 3.50
CA LYS A 75 1.29 -14.54 2.58
C LYS A 75 -0.16 -14.96 2.48
N THR A 76 -0.88 -14.93 3.60
CA THR A 76 -2.26 -15.39 3.64
C THR A 76 -3.25 -14.26 3.41
N LEU A 77 -2.85 -13.04 3.71
CA LEU A 77 -3.71 -11.88 3.52
C LEU A 77 -2.82 -10.71 3.11
N ASN A 78 -3.10 -10.16 1.96
CA ASN A 78 -2.28 -9.10 1.38
C ASN A 78 -3.19 -7.95 0.93
N CYS A 79 -3.60 -7.12 1.90
CA CYS A 79 -4.48 -6.00 1.60
C CYS A 79 -3.79 -4.94 0.73
N HIS A 80 -2.45 -4.84 0.82
CA HIS A 80 -1.69 -3.94 -0.04
C HIS A 80 -1.93 -4.29 -1.51
N LEU A 81 -1.88 -5.58 -1.85
CA LEU A 81 -2.10 -5.99 -3.23
C LEU A 81 -3.58 -5.89 -3.62
N TRP A 82 -4.48 -6.57 -2.88
CA TRP A 82 -5.83 -6.70 -3.39
C TRP A 82 -6.71 -5.48 -3.15
N ALA A 83 -6.49 -4.72 -2.08
CA ALA A 83 -7.26 -3.51 -1.82
C ALA A 83 -6.53 -2.26 -2.31
N GLY A 84 -5.23 -2.17 -2.04
CA GLY A 84 -4.44 -1.02 -2.45
C GLY A 84 -4.19 -0.98 -3.95
N HIS A 85 -3.93 -2.11 -4.56
CA HIS A 85 -3.61 -2.22 -5.98
C HIS A 85 -4.64 -2.98 -6.79
N LEU A 86 -5.82 -3.26 -6.21
CA LEU A 86 -6.92 -3.92 -6.91
C LEU A 86 -6.52 -5.28 -7.49
N GLY A 87 -5.60 -5.98 -6.81
CA GLY A 87 -5.13 -7.29 -7.23
C GLY A 87 -4.07 -7.29 -8.31
N ASN A 88 -3.62 -6.11 -8.72
CA ASN A 88 -2.63 -5.99 -9.79
C ASN A 88 -1.67 -4.86 -9.45
N TRP A 89 -0.38 -5.16 -9.30
CA TRP A 89 0.61 -4.16 -8.90
C TRP A 89 0.71 -2.97 -9.86
N ALA A 90 0.25 -3.13 -11.11
CA ALA A 90 0.24 -2.04 -12.08
C ALA A 90 -0.98 -1.12 -11.92
N SER A 91 -1.96 -1.54 -11.13
CA SER A 91 -3.16 -0.75 -10.83
C SER A 91 -3.05 -0.13 -9.45
N TRP A 92 -3.91 0.82 -9.16
CA TRP A 92 -4.00 1.38 -7.81
C TRP A 92 -5.42 1.87 -7.56
N ASN A 93 -5.82 1.77 -6.29
CA ASN A 93 -7.18 2.07 -5.89
C ASN A 93 -7.29 3.53 -5.48
N LYS A 94 -7.93 4.34 -6.31
CA LYS A 94 -8.11 5.77 -6.03
C LYS A 94 -9.05 6.03 -4.87
N SER A 95 -9.80 5.00 -4.44
CA SER A 95 -10.77 5.10 -3.36
C SER A 95 -10.33 4.33 -2.12
N ILE A 96 -9.02 4.09 -1.96
CA ILE A 96 -8.53 3.20 -0.89
C ILE A 96 -8.95 3.68 0.50
N ILE A 97 -8.97 4.97 0.76
CA ILE A 97 -9.38 5.50 2.07
C ILE A 97 -10.80 5.08 2.40
N LYS A 98 -11.71 5.30 1.47
CA LYS A 98 -13.11 5.00 1.64
C LYS A 98 -13.36 3.50 1.72
N ASP A 99 -12.71 2.76 0.82
CA ASP A 99 -12.84 1.30 0.77
C ASP A 99 -12.26 0.65 2.01
N ALA A 100 -11.10 1.15 2.50
CA ALA A 100 -10.49 0.59 3.70
C ALA A 100 -11.41 0.75 4.91
N ALA A 101 -11.99 1.92 5.10
CA ALA A 101 -12.89 2.16 6.21
C ALA A 101 -14.11 1.23 6.16
N ARG A 102 -14.68 1.06 4.96
CA ARG A 102 -15.83 0.19 4.76
C ARG A 102 -15.48 -1.28 5.02
N LEU A 103 -14.34 -1.71 4.51
CA LEU A 103 -13.90 -3.10 4.67
C LEU A 103 -13.52 -3.41 6.11
N LEU A 104 -12.85 -2.49 6.79
CA LEU A 104 -12.50 -2.67 8.20
C LEU A 104 -13.74 -2.87 9.05
N LYS A 105 -14.77 -2.08 8.80
CA LYS A 105 -16.04 -2.23 9.50
C LYS A 105 -16.61 -3.63 9.32
N ARG A 106 -16.52 -4.19 8.11
CA ARG A 106 -17.00 -5.54 7.84
C ARG A 106 -16.18 -6.59 8.58
N PHE A 107 -14.86 -6.43 8.61
CA PHE A 107 -14.00 -7.35 9.34
C PHE A 107 -14.32 -7.34 10.84
N LEU A 108 -14.53 -6.15 11.40
CA LEU A 108 -14.82 -6.02 12.84
C LEU A 108 -16.18 -6.57 13.23
N LEU A 109 -17.15 -6.54 12.33
CA LEU A 109 -18.51 -7.02 12.59
C LEU A 109 -18.69 -8.49 12.19
N ARG A 110 -17.64 -9.14 11.74
CA ARG A 110 -17.72 -10.50 11.27
C ARG A 110 -18.01 -11.46 12.42
N PRO A 111 -19.02 -12.31 12.32
CA PRO A 111 -19.27 -13.31 13.34
C PRO A 111 -18.25 -14.44 13.31
N PHE A 112 -18.04 -15.07 14.42
CA PHE A 112 -17.10 -16.17 14.54
C PHE A 112 -17.80 -17.49 14.74
#